data_621ec91a5d4f9cb2635ec4751617a3e9
#
_entry.id   621ec91a5d4f9cb2635ec4751617a3e9
#
_cell.length_a   1.000
_cell.length_b   1.000
_cell.length_c   1.000
_cell.angle_alpha   90.00
_cell.angle_beta   90.00
_cell.angle_gamma   90.00
#
_symmetry.space_group_name_H-M   'P 1'
#
loop_
_entity.id
_entity.type
_entity.pdbx_description
1 polymer ?
#
loop_
_entity_poly.entity_id
_entity_poly.type
_entity_poly.pdbx_seq_one_letter_code
_entity_poly.pdbx_strand_id
1 'polypeptide(L)'
;MVDPAQVRLGHALAARVTEVTRLTFAAAVAVGLIELTSPRFVKQIRDVHTLTSRAIARFLITGEGTTEIERNFISRVGAFAVRYGLSLAILSRSYVVWRDTNLRILNEEAGRLGIGPAVSSVAPNIIKSSADSGLRRMTRAYDYQLQHAGRREPSMEGSMPR
;
A
#
# COMPACT_ATOMS: atom_id res chain seq x y z
N MET A 1 21.61 -16.16 -1.82
CA MET A 1 22.21 -15.38 -0.71
C MET A 1 21.94 -13.91 -1.01
N VAL A 2 21.35 -13.14 -0.09
CA VAL A 2 21.08 -11.71 -0.29
C VAL A 2 22.39 -10.93 -0.13
N ASP A 3 22.60 -9.91 -0.96
CA ASP A 3 23.80 -9.06 -0.92
C ASP A 3 23.87 -8.32 0.44
N PRO A 4 25.03 -8.30 1.14
CA PRO A 4 25.17 -7.61 2.41
C PRO A 4 24.83 -6.09 2.37
N ALA A 5 25.10 -5.43 1.23
CA ALA A 5 24.73 -4.02 1.06
C ALA A 5 23.20 -3.85 0.93
N GLN A 6 22.54 -4.80 0.26
CA GLN A 6 21.07 -4.85 0.19
C GLN A 6 20.46 -5.07 1.58
N VAL A 7 21.03 -5.95 2.41
CA VAL A 7 20.61 -6.19 3.79
C VAL A 7 20.72 -4.90 4.61
N ARG A 8 21.86 -4.19 4.53
CA ARG A 8 22.04 -2.90 5.23
C ARG A 8 20.98 -1.87 4.81
N LEU A 9 20.68 -1.79 3.51
CA LEU A 9 19.67 -0.90 2.97
C LEU A 9 18.27 -1.27 3.48
N GLY A 10 17.97 -2.57 3.56
CA GLY A 10 16.73 -3.08 4.14
C GLY A 10 16.56 -2.69 5.61
N HIS A 11 17.61 -2.81 6.43
CA HIS A 11 17.57 -2.37 7.83
C HIS A 11 17.40 -0.85 7.96
N ALA A 12 18.05 -0.06 7.11
CA ALA A 12 17.89 1.39 7.08
C ALA A 12 16.43 1.78 6.72
N LEU A 13 15.85 1.13 5.72
CA LEU A 13 14.44 1.34 5.37
C LEU A 13 13.49 0.92 6.50
N ALA A 14 13.76 -0.23 7.14
CA ALA A 14 12.96 -0.70 8.28
C ALA A 14 12.93 0.31 9.43
N ALA A 15 14.05 0.94 9.73
CA ALA A 15 14.17 1.97 10.77
C ALA A 15 13.34 3.24 10.44
N ARG A 16 13.11 3.52 9.17
CA ARG A 16 12.38 4.71 8.69
C ARG A 16 10.93 4.46 8.28
N VAL A 17 10.37 3.26 8.48
CA VAL A 17 9.00 2.93 8.06
C VAL A 17 7.95 3.88 8.62
N THR A 18 8.07 4.28 9.88
CA THR A 18 7.16 5.26 10.50
C THR A 18 7.25 6.62 9.81
N GLU A 19 8.44 7.05 9.45
CA GLU A 19 8.66 8.29 8.70
C GLU A 19 8.10 8.19 7.28
N VAL A 20 8.37 7.09 6.57
CA VAL A 20 7.78 6.82 5.24
C VAL A 20 6.25 6.95 5.30
N THR A 21 5.62 6.30 6.29
CA THR A 21 4.16 6.35 6.46
C THR A 21 3.66 7.77 6.73
N ARG A 22 4.34 8.51 7.60
CA ARG A 22 4.00 9.92 7.92
C ARG A 22 4.13 10.82 6.69
N LEU A 23 5.22 10.70 5.93
CA LEU A 23 5.48 11.50 4.74
C LEU A 23 4.51 11.16 3.60
N THR A 24 4.22 9.87 3.40
CA THR A 24 3.20 9.42 2.43
C THR A 24 1.85 10.03 2.76
N PHE A 25 1.46 10.01 4.02
CA PHE A 25 0.19 10.56 4.46
C PHE A 25 0.15 12.09 4.27
N ALA A 26 1.19 12.80 4.67
CA ALA A 26 1.29 14.25 4.48
C ALA A 26 1.23 14.65 3.00
N ALA A 27 1.93 13.92 2.13
CA ALA A 27 1.88 14.14 0.68
C ALA A 27 0.49 13.85 0.11
N ALA A 28 -0.19 12.80 0.55
CA ALA A 28 -1.54 12.46 0.14
C ALA A 28 -2.56 13.54 0.55
N VAL A 29 -2.41 14.12 1.74
CA VAL A 29 -3.22 15.28 2.19
C VAL A 29 -2.94 16.51 1.31
N ALA A 30 -1.66 16.81 1.06
CA ALA A 30 -1.27 17.99 0.29
C ALA A 30 -1.81 18.00 -1.16
N VAL A 31 -2.05 16.80 -1.73
CA VAL A 31 -2.65 16.66 -3.08
C VAL A 31 -4.15 16.37 -3.05
N GLY A 32 -4.82 16.60 -1.92
CA GLY A 32 -6.28 16.46 -1.79
C GLY A 32 -6.80 15.02 -1.84
N LEU A 33 -5.96 14.01 -1.62
CA LEU A 33 -6.39 12.60 -1.68
C LEU A 33 -7.15 12.11 -0.45
N ILE A 34 -7.11 12.87 0.66
CA ILE A 34 -7.61 12.43 1.98
C ILE A 34 -8.66 13.40 2.54
N GLU A 35 -9.19 14.30 1.75
CA GLU A 35 -10.09 15.35 2.24
C GLU A 35 -11.38 14.85 2.91
N LEU A 36 -11.76 13.59 2.73
CA LEU A 36 -13.15 13.22 2.94
C LEU A 36 -13.37 11.86 3.57
N THR A 37 -12.35 11.25 4.10
CA THR A 37 -12.50 9.85 4.47
C THR A 37 -12.75 9.67 5.95
N SER A 38 -13.56 8.68 6.28
CA SER A 38 -13.79 8.33 7.66
C SER A 38 -12.46 8.04 8.38
N PRO A 39 -12.32 8.36 9.67
CA PRO A 39 -11.12 8.06 10.45
C PRO A 39 -10.69 6.58 10.36
N ARG A 40 -11.66 5.67 10.21
CA ARG A 40 -11.41 4.24 10.03
C ARG A 40 -10.71 3.94 8.72
N PHE A 41 -11.13 4.56 7.62
CA PHE A 41 -10.50 4.36 6.32
C PHE A 41 -9.10 4.98 6.28
N VAL A 42 -8.95 6.17 6.83
CA VAL A 42 -7.63 6.82 7.00
C VAL A 42 -6.65 5.92 7.75
N LYS A 43 -7.11 5.29 8.84
CA LYS A 43 -6.32 4.32 9.58
C LYS A 43 -5.92 3.13 8.71
N GLN A 44 -6.83 2.57 7.92
CA GLN A 44 -6.56 1.42 7.06
C GLN A 44 -5.54 1.74 5.96
N ILE A 45 -5.65 2.91 5.32
CA ILE A 45 -4.66 3.37 4.34
C ILE A 45 -3.29 3.49 5.00
N ARG A 46 -3.21 4.07 6.19
CA ARG A 46 -1.96 4.18 6.93
C ARG A 46 -1.38 2.81 7.30
N ASP A 47 -2.23 1.91 7.76
CA ASP A 47 -1.82 0.55 8.13
C ASP A 47 -1.30 -0.23 6.91
N VAL A 48 -1.95 -0.11 5.73
CA VAL A 48 -1.47 -0.78 4.51
C VAL A 48 -0.14 -0.21 4.02
N HIS A 49 0.05 1.11 4.08
CA HIS A 49 1.33 1.72 3.70
C HIS A 49 2.46 1.29 4.64
N THR A 50 2.20 1.23 5.94
CA THR A 50 3.15 0.71 6.93
C THR A 50 3.51 -0.75 6.65
N LEU A 51 2.48 -1.58 6.43
CA LEU A 51 2.65 -3.01 6.16
C LEU A 51 3.47 -3.26 4.89
N THR A 52 3.15 -2.56 3.81
CA THR A 52 3.84 -2.72 2.53
C THR A 52 5.28 -2.21 2.57
N SER A 53 5.57 -1.11 3.28
CA SER A 53 6.94 -0.63 3.49
C SER A 53 7.76 -1.63 4.33
N ARG A 54 7.16 -2.24 5.37
CA ARG A 54 7.80 -3.31 6.15
C ARG A 54 8.07 -4.56 5.30
N ALA A 55 7.14 -4.94 4.43
CA ALA A 55 7.33 -6.08 3.53
C ALA A 55 8.49 -5.85 2.55
N ILE A 56 8.67 -4.63 2.04
CA ILE A 56 9.82 -4.27 1.20
C ILE A 56 11.12 -4.36 2.00
N ALA A 57 11.17 -3.77 3.20
CA ALA A 57 12.35 -3.85 4.05
C ALA A 57 12.72 -5.30 4.36
N ARG A 58 11.74 -6.14 4.72
CA ARG A 58 11.95 -7.58 4.93
C ARG A 58 12.50 -8.25 3.67
N PHE A 59 11.92 -7.99 2.49
CA PHE A 59 12.42 -8.56 1.24
C PHE A 59 13.90 -8.18 0.99
N LEU A 60 14.28 -6.94 1.24
CA LEU A 60 15.66 -6.50 1.11
C LEU A 60 16.61 -7.24 2.08
N ILE A 61 16.13 -7.58 3.26
CA ILE A 61 16.92 -8.25 4.31
C ILE A 61 17.01 -9.76 4.06
N THR A 62 15.88 -10.41 3.75
CA THR A 62 15.77 -11.88 3.76
C THR A 62 15.58 -12.49 2.36
N GLY A 63 15.18 -11.71 1.36
CA GLY A 63 14.73 -12.19 0.07
C GLY A 63 13.28 -12.75 0.08
N GLU A 64 12.59 -12.74 1.23
CA GLU A 64 11.24 -13.27 1.34
C GLU A 64 10.19 -12.27 0.84
N GLY A 65 9.32 -12.73 -0.03
CA GLY A 65 8.24 -11.94 -0.61
C GLY A 65 7.09 -11.64 0.36
N THR A 66 6.05 -11.03 -0.18
CA THR A 66 4.82 -10.67 0.56
C THR A 66 4.08 -11.92 1.03
N THR A 67 3.74 -11.98 2.32
CA THR A 67 2.97 -13.09 2.90
C THR A 67 1.51 -13.08 2.43
N GLU A 68 0.81 -14.20 2.62
CA GLU A 68 -0.62 -14.29 2.31
C GLU A 68 -1.45 -13.32 3.16
N ILE A 69 -1.13 -13.18 4.44
CA ILE A 69 -1.81 -12.24 5.35
C ILE A 69 -1.68 -10.80 4.84
N GLU A 70 -0.48 -10.40 4.42
CA GLU A 70 -0.24 -9.07 3.85
C GLU A 70 -1.02 -8.87 2.55
N ARG A 71 -1.05 -9.89 1.68
CA ARG A 71 -1.82 -9.84 0.43
C ARG A 71 -3.32 -9.68 0.67
N ASN A 72 -3.86 -10.42 1.64
CA ASN A 72 -5.27 -10.34 2.02
C ASN A 72 -5.61 -8.98 2.63
N PHE A 73 -4.71 -8.42 3.42
CA PHE A 73 -4.90 -7.08 3.98
C PHE A 73 -4.96 -5.99 2.89
N ILE A 74 -4.05 -6.02 1.91
CA ILE A 74 -4.06 -5.12 0.75
C ILE A 74 -5.38 -5.24 -0.04
N SER A 75 -5.86 -6.46 -0.28
CA SER A 75 -7.13 -6.70 -0.97
C SER A 75 -8.32 -6.08 -0.22
N ARG A 76 -8.35 -6.18 1.12
CA ARG A 76 -9.42 -5.58 1.94
C ARG A 76 -9.54 -4.08 1.76
N VAL A 77 -8.44 -3.37 1.53
CA VAL A 77 -8.49 -1.91 1.31
C VAL A 77 -9.30 -1.56 0.06
N GLY A 78 -9.15 -2.32 -1.03
CA GLY A 78 -9.98 -2.14 -2.23
C GLY A 78 -11.47 -2.34 -1.97
N ALA A 79 -11.82 -3.42 -1.24
CA ALA A 79 -13.21 -3.68 -0.87
C ALA A 79 -13.80 -2.60 0.07
N PHE A 80 -13.00 -2.10 1.00
CA PHE A 80 -13.42 -1.01 1.89
C PHE A 80 -13.62 0.31 1.14
N ALA A 81 -12.78 0.61 0.15
CA ALA A 81 -12.91 1.83 -0.62
C ALA A 81 -14.31 1.95 -1.28
N VAL A 82 -14.86 0.85 -1.81
CA VAL A 82 -16.23 0.84 -2.34
C VAL A 82 -17.25 1.20 -1.26
N ARG A 83 -17.12 0.66 -0.05
CA ARG A 83 -18.03 0.94 1.07
C ARG A 83 -18.00 2.39 1.54
N TYR A 84 -16.89 3.07 1.32
CA TYR A 84 -16.71 4.48 1.67
C TYR A 84 -16.88 5.43 0.48
N GLY A 85 -17.36 4.91 -0.68
CA GLY A 85 -17.61 5.72 -1.86
C GLY A 85 -16.34 6.30 -2.51
N LEU A 86 -15.17 5.72 -2.26
CA LEU A 86 -13.92 6.19 -2.82
C LEU A 86 -13.69 5.62 -4.22
N SER A 87 -13.22 6.46 -5.12
CA SER A 87 -12.89 6.02 -6.47
C SER A 87 -11.57 5.25 -6.53
N LEU A 88 -11.46 4.36 -7.53
CA LEU A 88 -10.22 3.65 -7.81
C LEU A 88 -9.07 4.61 -8.15
N ALA A 89 -9.38 5.78 -8.74
CA ALA A 89 -8.40 6.81 -9.05
C ALA A 89 -7.73 7.36 -7.78
N ILE A 90 -8.48 7.57 -6.69
CA ILE A 90 -7.93 8.00 -5.39
C ILE A 90 -6.98 6.93 -4.84
N LEU A 91 -7.37 5.65 -4.88
CA LEU A 91 -6.52 4.55 -4.44
C LEU A 91 -5.22 4.47 -5.24
N SER A 92 -5.31 4.57 -6.57
CA SER A 92 -4.16 4.53 -7.46
C SER A 92 -3.18 5.67 -7.17
N ARG A 93 -3.67 6.88 -7.00
CA ARG A 93 -2.84 8.05 -6.63
C ARG A 93 -2.18 7.87 -5.27
N SER A 94 -2.89 7.32 -4.27
CA SER A 94 -2.33 7.02 -2.95
C SER A 94 -1.13 6.06 -3.05
N TYR A 95 -1.22 5.05 -3.90
CA TYR A 95 -0.11 4.12 -4.17
C TYR A 95 1.07 4.78 -4.88
N VAL A 96 0.82 5.68 -5.81
CA VAL A 96 1.89 6.47 -6.47
C VAL A 96 2.65 7.30 -5.43
N VAL A 97 1.93 8.03 -4.58
CA VAL A 97 2.53 8.83 -3.50
C VAL A 97 3.36 7.96 -2.54
N TRP A 98 2.82 6.80 -2.14
CA TRP A 98 3.53 5.84 -1.30
C TRP A 98 4.80 5.31 -1.99
N ARG A 99 4.72 4.91 -3.26
CA ARG A 99 5.85 4.44 -4.05
C ARG A 99 6.96 5.49 -4.11
N ASP A 100 6.60 6.69 -4.48
CA ASP A 100 7.56 7.79 -4.67
C ASP A 100 8.23 8.20 -3.36
N THR A 101 7.49 8.17 -2.25
CA THR A 101 8.04 8.39 -0.90
C THR A 101 9.05 7.30 -0.51
N ASN A 102 8.72 6.03 -0.74
CA ASN A 102 9.66 4.93 -0.47
C ASN A 102 10.91 5.03 -1.34
N LEU A 103 10.77 5.34 -2.62
CA LEU A 103 11.91 5.51 -3.53
C LEU A 103 12.83 6.64 -3.08
N ARG A 104 12.28 7.77 -2.65
CA ARG A 104 13.06 8.89 -2.15
C ARG A 104 13.85 8.50 -0.90
N ILE A 105 13.20 7.92 0.11
CA ILE A 105 13.85 7.48 1.35
C ILE A 105 14.94 6.44 1.06
N LEU A 106 14.67 5.50 0.16
CA LEU A 106 15.63 4.49 -0.24
C LEU A 106 16.89 5.10 -0.88
N ASN A 107 16.71 6.08 -1.77
CA ASN A 107 17.83 6.78 -2.41
C ASN A 107 18.65 7.60 -1.40
N GLU A 108 17.99 8.27 -0.45
CA GLU A 108 18.67 8.97 0.66
C GLU A 108 19.54 8.01 1.47
N GLU A 109 18.98 6.84 1.84
CA GLU A 109 19.72 5.85 2.64
C GLU A 109 20.85 5.17 1.84
N ALA A 110 20.64 4.88 0.56
CA ALA A 110 21.70 4.36 -0.30
C ALA A 110 22.89 5.32 -0.39
N GLY A 111 22.61 6.63 -0.57
CA GLY A 111 23.64 7.67 -0.55
C GLY A 111 24.35 7.76 0.79
N ARG A 112 23.61 7.77 1.91
CA ARG A 112 24.19 7.84 3.27
C ARG A 112 25.07 6.64 3.61
N LEU A 113 24.70 5.45 3.08
CA LEU A 113 25.46 4.19 3.32
C LEU A 113 26.57 3.95 2.30
N GLY A 114 26.76 4.82 1.31
CA GLY A 114 27.73 4.63 0.25
C GLY A 114 27.47 3.39 -0.62
N ILE A 115 26.19 3.02 -0.79
CA ILE A 115 25.81 1.84 -1.56
C ILE A 115 25.87 2.16 -3.04
N GLY A 116 26.68 1.38 -3.79
CA GLY A 116 26.90 1.57 -5.21
C GLY A 116 25.66 1.28 -6.07
N PRO A 117 25.67 1.77 -7.35
CA PRO A 117 24.51 1.70 -8.25
C PRO A 117 24.00 0.27 -8.51
N ALA A 118 24.88 -0.72 -8.53
CA ALA A 118 24.51 -2.12 -8.80
C ALA A 118 23.49 -2.66 -7.78
N VAL A 119 23.67 -2.32 -6.50
CA VAL A 119 22.76 -2.74 -5.43
C VAL A 119 21.58 -1.76 -5.30
N SER A 120 21.83 -0.45 -5.39
CA SER A 120 20.79 0.56 -5.27
C SER A 120 19.76 0.52 -6.41
N SER A 121 20.07 -0.10 -7.57
CA SER A 121 19.11 -0.29 -8.67
C SER A 121 18.11 -1.42 -8.44
N VAL A 122 18.43 -2.41 -7.61
CA VAL A 122 17.54 -3.56 -7.32
C VAL A 122 16.34 -3.11 -6.49
N ALA A 123 16.56 -2.32 -5.46
CA ALA A 123 15.53 -1.92 -4.53
C ALA A 123 14.41 -1.05 -5.15
N PRO A 124 14.67 -0.09 -6.07
CA PRO A 124 13.63 0.61 -6.81
C PRO A 124 12.72 -0.31 -7.63
N ASN A 125 13.28 -1.35 -8.24
CA ASN A 125 12.49 -2.32 -9.00
C ASN A 125 11.57 -3.14 -8.08
N ILE A 126 12.04 -3.49 -6.90
CA ILE A 126 11.23 -4.17 -5.88
C ILE A 126 10.06 -3.27 -5.44
N ILE A 127 10.32 -1.98 -5.16
CA ILE A 127 9.27 -1.04 -4.77
C ILE A 127 8.23 -0.87 -5.89
N LYS A 128 8.66 -0.68 -7.12
CA LYS A 128 7.77 -0.55 -8.28
C LYS A 128 6.93 -1.81 -8.48
N SER A 129 7.55 -2.98 -8.47
CA SER A 129 6.86 -4.26 -8.62
C SER A 129 5.87 -4.52 -7.48
N SER A 130 6.23 -4.16 -6.25
CA SER A 130 5.35 -4.26 -5.08
C SER A 130 4.15 -3.31 -5.20
N ALA A 131 4.38 -2.07 -5.64
CA ALA A 131 3.31 -1.10 -5.88
C ALA A 131 2.33 -1.59 -6.94
N ASP A 132 2.83 -2.06 -8.08
CA ASP A 132 2.00 -2.58 -9.17
C ASP A 132 1.20 -3.82 -8.76
N SER A 133 1.82 -4.74 -8.01
CA SER A 133 1.15 -5.93 -7.49
C SER A 133 0.08 -5.56 -6.47
N GLY A 134 0.37 -4.64 -5.56
CA GLY A 134 -0.57 -4.15 -4.55
C GLY A 134 -1.77 -3.46 -5.21
N LEU A 135 -1.53 -2.58 -6.17
CA LEU A 135 -2.58 -1.89 -6.90
C LEU A 135 -3.48 -2.87 -7.66
N ARG A 136 -2.91 -3.85 -8.38
CA ARG A 136 -3.71 -4.89 -9.05
C ARG A 136 -4.61 -5.67 -8.10
N ARG A 137 -4.13 -6.00 -6.90
CA ARG A 137 -4.93 -6.71 -5.89
C ARG A 137 -6.06 -5.86 -5.37
N MET A 138 -5.79 -4.59 -5.05
CA MET A 138 -6.83 -3.66 -4.62
C MET A 138 -7.88 -3.44 -5.68
N THR A 139 -7.48 -3.26 -6.95
CA THR A 139 -8.39 -3.08 -8.07
C THR A 139 -9.33 -4.27 -8.21
N ARG A 140 -8.80 -5.50 -8.20
CA ARG A 140 -9.64 -6.71 -8.28
C ARG A 140 -10.64 -6.80 -7.13
N ALA A 141 -10.23 -6.48 -5.92
CA ALA A 141 -11.12 -6.52 -4.75
C ALA A 141 -12.16 -5.38 -4.79
N TYR A 142 -11.78 -4.22 -5.32
CA TYR A 142 -12.67 -3.10 -5.57
C TYR A 142 -13.75 -3.46 -6.58
N ASP A 143 -13.37 -3.98 -7.75
CA ASP A 143 -14.28 -4.38 -8.82
C ASP A 143 -15.23 -5.49 -8.36
N TYR A 144 -14.70 -6.48 -7.67
CA TYR A 144 -15.52 -7.55 -7.08
C TYR A 144 -16.56 -6.98 -6.11
N GLN A 145 -16.17 -6.11 -5.21
CA GLN A 145 -17.09 -5.51 -4.23
C GLN A 145 -18.14 -4.62 -4.93
N LEU A 146 -17.75 -3.85 -5.94
CA LEU A 146 -18.65 -2.99 -6.70
C LEU A 146 -19.73 -3.81 -7.41
N GLN A 147 -19.35 -4.91 -8.07
CA GLN A 147 -20.29 -5.81 -8.76
C GLN A 147 -21.28 -6.49 -7.82
N HIS A 148 -20.90 -6.70 -6.55
CA HIS A 148 -21.73 -7.40 -5.56
C HIS A 148 -22.49 -6.44 -4.63
N ALA A 149 -22.14 -5.16 -4.58
CA ALA A 149 -22.87 -4.17 -3.80
C ALA A 149 -24.31 -3.98 -4.31
N GLY A 150 -24.51 -4.03 -5.63
CA GLY A 150 -25.84 -3.92 -6.26
C GLY A 150 -26.74 -5.17 -6.13
N ARG A 151 -26.22 -6.29 -5.61
CA ARG A 151 -27.00 -7.55 -5.49
C ARG A 151 -27.58 -7.78 -4.09
N ARG A 152 -27.39 -6.86 -3.13
CA ARG A 152 -27.82 -7.03 -1.74
C ARG A 152 -29.09 -6.32 -1.37
N GLU A 153 -30.01 -6.09 -2.31
CA GLU A 153 -31.41 -5.79 -2.03
C GLU A 153 -32.34 -6.73 -2.80
N PRO A 154 -32.70 -7.90 -2.26
CA PRO A 154 -34.04 -8.38 -2.43
C PRO A 154 -34.87 -7.76 -1.31
N SER A 155 -35.81 -6.91 -1.70
CA SER A 155 -36.89 -6.36 -0.95
C SER A 155 -37.47 -7.37 0.02
N MET A 156 -37.29 -7.18 1.30
CA MET A 156 -38.25 -7.66 2.29
C MET A 156 -39.37 -6.63 2.41
N GLU A 157 -40.05 -6.37 1.32
CA GLU A 157 -41.40 -5.78 1.34
C GLU A 157 -42.42 -6.87 1.08
N GLY A 158 -43.25 -7.06 2.05
CA GLY A 158 -44.57 -7.61 1.79
C GLY A 158 -44.83 -9.04 2.20
N SER A 159 -45.22 -9.23 3.43
CA SER A 159 -46.41 -10.03 3.78
C SER A 159 -46.79 -9.76 5.21
N MET A 160 -47.58 -8.73 5.42
CA MET A 160 -48.55 -8.76 6.55
C MET A 160 -49.76 -9.60 6.12
N PRO A 161 -50.07 -10.70 6.75
CA PRO A 161 -51.36 -11.34 6.60
C PRO A 161 -52.43 -10.49 7.30
N ARG A 162 -53.55 -10.29 6.61
CA ARG A 162 -54.78 -9.72 7.16
C ARG A 162 -55.46 -10.68 8.12
#